data_a5a6ad47b8fb3f41cea09b92b5b009eb
#
_entry.id   a5a6ad47b8fb3f41cea09b92b5b009eb
#
_cell.length_a   1.000
_cell.length_b   1.000
_cell.length_c   1.000
_cell.angle_alpha   90.00
_cell.angle_beta   90.00
_cell.angle_gamma   90.00
#
_symmetry.space_group_name_H-M   'P 1'
#
loop_
_entity.id
_entity.type
_entity.pdbx_description
1 polymer ?
#
loop_
_entity_poly.entity_id
_entity_poly.type
_entity_poly.pdbx_seq_one_letter_code
_entity_poly.pdbx_strand_id
1 'polypeptide(L)'
;MVKTGIRKYDIFKTYYWHGATLVGKYRFPQLKPTQSIPHDVIGYNERSGDSTPEQHWVDFFIDDALFESFWNHPEMSFDNLRKYEGIVTTDYSMHPEFLPAQNIWNCARNRVMAYYLQSNGFDIVPVATWCEKEDFEWCFDGLPEASSIAISTNGCMSSPYSKRIFLQGVEELQRVKHPSHLIVCGRELEELNKYDNVHYYLCFSQRWKERENNGK
;
A
#
# COMPACT_ATOMS: atom_id res chain seq x y z
N MET A 1 -16.82 12.37 -15.34
CA MET A 1 -17.19 11.11 -16.04
C MET A 1 -16.30 10.99 -17.27
N VAL A 2 -15.27 10.12 -17.24
CA VAL A 2 -14.37 9.90 -18.39
C VAL A 2 -15.15 9.17 -19.47
N LYS A 3 -15.15 9.69 -20.69
CA LYS A 3 -15.88 9.10 -21.82
C LYS A 3 -15.42 7.62 -22.00
N THR A 4 -16.38 6.70 -21.95
CA THR A 4 -16.20 5.24 -22.05
C THR A 4 -15.37 4.77 -23.26
N GLY A 5 -15.22 5.59 -24.32
CA GLY A 5 -14.42 5.27 -25.51
C GLY A 5 -12.90 5.35 -25.31
N ILE A 6 -12.41 6.17 -24.37
CA ILE A 6 -10.96 6.32 -24.11
C ILE A 6 -10.46 5.09 -23.33
N ARG A 7 -11.23 4.57 -22.39
CA ARG A 7 -10.85 3.39 -21.59
C ARG A 7 -10.52 2.16 -22.42
N LYS A 8 -11.22 1.92 -23.51
CA LYS A 8 -11.07 0.72 -24.34
C LYS A 8 -9.69 0.60 -24.99
N TYR A 9 -9.03 1.75 -25.25
CA TYR A 9 -7.78 1.83 -26.00
C TYR A 9 -6.60 2.36 -25.17
N ASP A 10 -6.84 2.75 -23.91
CA ASP A 10 -5.77 3.26 -23.05
C ASP A 10 -5.02 2.12 -22.37
N ILE A 11 -4.06 1.56 -23.07
CA ILE A 11 -3.16 0.53 -22.55
C ILE A 11 -2.21 1.06 -21.47
N PHE A 12 -2.00 2.38 -21.40
CA PHE A 12 -1.13 3.02 -20.41
C PHE A 12 -1.88 3.41 -19.13
N LYS A 13 -3.21 3.21 -19.08
CA LYS A 13 -4.05 3.51 -17.91
C LYS A 13 -4.01 4.98 -17.47
N THR A 14 -3.78 5.92 -18.40
CA THR A 14 -3.65 7.35 -18.09
C THR A 14 -4.89 7.93 -17.40
N TYR A 15 -6.05 7.32 -17.61
CA TYR A 15 -7.30 7.72 -16.94
C TYR A 15 -7.30 7.47 -15.42
N TYR A 16 -6.42 6.59 -14.89
CA TYR A 16 -6.34 6.35 -13.44
C TYR A 16 -5.86 7.58 -12.67
N TRP A 17 -5.04 8.43 -13.28
CA TRP A 17 -4.54 9.66 -12.65
C TRP A 17 -4.98 10.94 -13.36
N HIS A 18 -6.02 10.86 -14.19
CA HIS A 18 -6.57 12.04 -14.87
C HIS A 18 -7.04 13.07 -13.83
N GLY A 19 -6.52 14.29 -13.94
CA GLY A 19 -6.82 15.38 -13.02
C GLY A 19 -5.95 15.41 -11.76
N ALA A 20 -5.00 14.48 -11.59
CA ALA A 20 -4.06 14.50 -10.47
C ALA A 20 -3.07 15.66 -10.57
N THR A 21 -2.75 16.27 -9.43
CA THR A 21 -1.53 17.08 -9.30
C THR A 21 -0.35 16.11 -9.24
N LEU A 22 0.64 16.33 -10.10
CA LEU A 22 1.82 15.46 -10.19
C LEU A 22 3.00 16.13 -9.49
N VAL A 23 3.65 15.41 -8.57
CA VAL A 23 4.70 15.93 -7.69
C VAL A 23 5.95 15.04 -7.69
N GLY A 24 7.07 15.61 -7.25
CA GLY A 24 8.33 14.91 -7.08
C GLY A 24 9.08 14.63 -8.37
N LYS A 25 10.18 13.90 -8.22
CA LYS A 25 11.17 13.61 -9.29
C LYS A 25 10.56 12.86 -10.47
N TYR A 26 9.66 11.91 -10.20
CA TYR A 26 9.03 11.06 -11.21
C TYR A 26 7.57 11.42 -11.47
N ARG A 27 7.11 12.56 -10.92
CA ARG A 27 5.76 13.11 -11.15
C ARG A 27 4.66 12.14 -10.73
N PHE A 28 4.74 11.59 -9.52
CA PHE A 28 3.69 10.75 -8.98
C PHE A 28 2.43 11.56 -8.63
N PRO A 29 1.23 10.96 -8.71
CA PRO A 29 0.01 11.60 -8.25
C PRO A 29 0.10 11.98 -6.76
N GLN A 30 -0.24 13.23 -6.43
CA GLN A 30 -0.36 13.68 -5.05
C GLN A 30 -1.64 13.13 -4.45
N LEU A 31 -1.54 12.42 -3.33
CA LEU A 31 -2.67 11.89 -2.59
C LEU A 31 -3.19 12.91 -1.57
N LYS A 32 -4.48 12.83 -1.26
CA LYS A 32 -5.09 13.60 -0.17
C LYS A 32 -4.79 12.91 1.17
N PRO A 33 -4.60 13.68 2.26
CA PRO A 33 -4.37 13.09 3.57
C PRO A 33 -5.62 12.35 4.09
N THR A 34 -5.36 11.34 4.91
CA THR A 34 -6.36 10.61 5.70
C THR A 34 -5.89 10.49 7.14
N GLN A 35 -6.83 10.37 8.08
CA GLN A 35 -6.56 10.07 9.49
C GLN A 35 -7.12 8.71 9.88
N SER A 36 -7.56 7.93 8.91
CA SER A 36 -8.17 6.63 9.15
C SER A 36 -7.15 5.64 9.72
N ILE A 37 -7.58 4.90 10.73
CA ILE A 37 -6.85 3.78 11.33
C ILE A 37 -7.71 2.55 11.10
N PRO A 38 -7.23 1.51 10.42
CA PRO A 38 -7.97 0.26 10.26
C PRO A 38 -8.42 -0.30 11.61
N HIS A 39 -9.67 -0.78 11.70
CA HIS A 39 -10.10 -1.56 12.86
C HIS A 39 -9.40 -2.92 12.86
N ASP A 40 -9.49 -3.61 11.75
CA ASP A 40 -8.75 -4.84 11.46
C ASP A 40 -8.45 -4.91 9.96
N VAL A 41 -7.51 -5.78 9.55
CA VAL A 41 -7.12 -5.91 8.14
C VAL A 41 -7.19 -7.35 7.67
N ILE A 42 -7.60 -7.54 6.41
CA ILE A 42 -7.53 -8.84 5.72
C ILE A 42 -6.86 -8.68 4.36
N GLY A 43 -6.24 -9.75 3.86
CA GLY A 43 -5.64 -9.74 2.53
C GLY A 43 -6.68 -9.68 1.41
N TYR A 44 -6.35 -8.97 0.32
CA TYR A 44 -7.20 -8.90 -0.86
C TYR A 44 -7.62 -10.28 -1.40
N ASN A 45 -6.79 -11.30 -1.25
CA ASN A 45 -7.08 -12.69 -1.63
C ASN A 45 -8.06 -13.41 -0.68
N GLU A 46 -8.32 -12.88 0.53
CA GLU A 46 -9.22 -13.47 1.52
C GLU A 46 -10.67 -13.00 1.36
N ARG A 47 -10.92 -11.94 0.58
CA ARG A 47 -12.21 -11.26 0.45
C ARG A 47 -13.42 -12.15 0.15
N SER A 48 -13.21 -13.23 -0.64
CA SER A 48 -14.32 -14.11 -1.04
C SER A 48 -14.85 -14.96 0.10
N GLY A 49 -14.08 -15.14 1.16
CA GLY A 49 -14.43 -15.93 2.35
C GLY A 49 -14.83 -15.09 3.56
N ASP A 50 -14.75 -13.75 3.45
CA ASP A 50 -15.04 -12.86 4.57
C ASP A 50 -16.56 -12.72 4.77
N SER A 51 -17.01 -13.05 5.99
CA SER A 51 -18.42 -12.97 6.39
C SER A 51 -18.81 -11.63 7.04
N THR A 52 -17.84 -10.80 7.39
CA THR A 52 -18.01 -9.52 8.12
C THR A 52 -17.20 -8.40 7.48
N PRO A 53 -17.33 -8.15 6.16
CA PRO A 53 -16.51 -7.19 5.45
C PRO A 53 -16.62 -5.77 6.00
N GLU A 54 -17.73 -5.40 6.61
CA GLU A 54 -17.97 -4.10 7.25
C GLU A 54 -17.14 -3.86 8.51
N GLN A 55 -16.38 -4.85 8.98
CA GLN A 55 -15.48 -4.76 10.14
C GLN A 55 -14.01 -4.77 9.74
N HIS A 56 -13.72 -4.88 8.45
CA HIS A 56 -12.36 -5.05 7.97
C HIS A 56 -11.95 -4.00 6.95
N TRP A 57 -10.66 -3.75 6.91
CA TRP A 57 -9.95 -3.09 5.82
C TRP A 57 -9.27 -4.14 4.95
N VAL A 58 -9.20 -3.90 3.65
CA VAL A 58 -8.51 -4.79 2.71
C VAL A 58 -7.07 -4.32 2.52
N ASP A 59 -6.08 -5.18 2.77
CA ASP A 59 -4.68 -4.94 2.45
C ASP A 59 -4.21 -5.70 1.20
N PHE A 60 -3.12 -5.21 0.60
CA PHE A 60 -2.46 -5.83 -0.55
C PHE A 60 -1.04 -6.29 -0.22
N PHE A 61 -0.72 -6.53 1.05
CA PHE A 61 0.58 -7.08 1.48
C PHE A 61 0.65 -8.59 1.27
N ILE A 62 0.43 -9.01 0.03
CA ILE A 62 0.43 -10.36 -0.49
C ILE A 62 1.27 -10.43 -1.76
N ASP A 63 1.49 -11.62 -2.32
CA ASP A 63 2.22 -11.77 -3.58
C ASP A 63 1.56 -10.97 -4.71
N ASP A 64 2.35 -10.20 -5.47
CA ASP A 64 1.90 -9.33 -6.57
C ASP A 64 1.04 -10.11 -7.59
N ALA A 65 1.36 -11.39 -7.85
CA ALA A 65 0.63 -12.22 -8.79
C ALA A 65 -0.84 -12.44 -8.37
N LEU A 66 -1.17 -12.35 -7.08
CA LEU A 66 -2.52 -12.54 -6.57
C LEU A 66 -3.42 -11.32 -6.82
N PHE A 67 -2.85 -10.16 -7.13
CA PHE A 67 -3.61 -8.95 -7.38
C PHE A 67 -3.20 -8.18 -8.66
N GLU A 68 -2.36 -8.75 -9.53
CA GLU A 68 -1.98 -8.10 -10.79
C GLU A 68 -3.21 -7.81 -11.69
N SER A 69 -4.25 -8.64 -11.60
CA SER A 69 -5.53 -8.38 -12.29
C SER A 69 -6.21 -7.10 -11.82
N PHE A 70 -5.96 -6.66 -10.58
CA PHE A 70 -6.49 -5.42 -10.04
C PHE A 70 -5.92 -4.18 -10.74
N TRP A 71 -4.62 -4.21 -11.13
CA TRP A 71 -4.05 -3.16 -11.97
C TRP A 71 -4.77 -3.04 -13.32
N ASN A 72 -5.11 -4.17 -13.91
CA ASN A 72 -5.72 -4.18 -15.23
C ASN A 72 -7.21 -3.81 -15.24
N HIS A 73 -7.94 -4.22 -14.22
CA HIS A 73 -9.39 -4.10 -14.13
C HIS A 73 -9.88 -3.82 -12.69
N PRO A 74 -9.46 -2.72 -12.04
CA PRO A 74 -9.79 -2.46 -10.63
C PRO A 74 -11.29 -2.33 -10.39
N GLU A 75 -12.03 -1.81 -11.38
CA GLU A 75 -13.46 -1.59 -11.27
C GLU A 75 -14.27 -2.88 -11.11
N MET A 76 -13.73 -4.02 -11.56
CA MET A 76 -14.38 -5.33 -11.35
C MET A 76 -14.45 -5.72 -9.87
N SER A 77 -13.58 -5.14 -9.03
CA SER A 77 -13.58 -5.39 -7.59
C SER A 77 -14.32 -4.32 -6.78
N PHE A 78 -14.73 -3.20 -7.37
CA PHE A 78 -15.28 -2.07 -6.63
C PHE A 78 -16.54 -2.41 -5.83
N ASP A 79 -17.49 -3.16 -6.42
CA ASP A 79 -18.72 -3.55 -5.72
C ASP A 79 -18.45 -4.45 -4.50
N ASN A 80 -17.41 -5.28 -4.57
CA ASN A 80 -16.98 -6.08 -3.45
C ASN A 80 -16.24 -5.22 -2.42
N LEU A 81 -15.27 -4.40 -2.86
CA LEU A 81 -14.47 -3.54 -1.99
C LEU A 81 -15.28 -2.49 -1.24
N ARG A 82 -16.42 -2.03 -1.80
CA ARG A 82 -17.34 -1.09 -1.12
C ARG A 82 -18.05 -1.66 0.10
N LYS A 83 -17.96 -2.96 0.34
CA LYS A 83 -18.49 -3.60 1.54
C LYS A 83 -17.57 -3.44 2.75
N TYR A 84 -16.30 -3.12 2.50
CA TYR A 84 -15.26 -2.96 3.51
C TYR A 84 -15.20 -1.53 4.03
N GLU A 85 -14.69 -1.35 5.25
CA GLU A 85 -14.51 -0.03 5.84
C GLU A 85 -13.56 0.84 5.03
N GLY A 86 -12.49 0.25 4.48
CA GLY A 86 -11.50 0.95 3.68
C GLY A 86 -10.46 0.02 3.07
N ILE A 87 -9.44 0.63 2.48
CA ILE A 87 -8.41 -0.07 1.72
C ILE A 87 -7.03 0.45 2.13
N VAL A 88 -6.16 -0.43 2.61
CA VAL A 88 -4.71 -0.22 2.60
C VAL A 88 -4.25 -0.51 1.17
N THR A 89 -3.73 0.49 0.48
CA THR A 89 -3.59 0.45 -0.98
C THR A 89 -2.60 -0.60 -1.47
N THR A 90 -2.50 -0.75 -2.80
CA THR A 90 -1.60 -1.73 -3.42
C THR A 90 -0.16 -1.56 -2.96
N ASP A 91 0.55 -2.68 -2.83
CA ASP A 91 1.97 -2.77 -2.51
C ASP A 91 2.71 -3.57 -3.59
N TYR A 92 2.78 -3.02 -4.82
CA TYR A 92 3.64 -3.62 -5.84
C TYR A 92 5.08 -3.58 -5.38
N SER A 93 5.68 -4.75 -5.34
CA SER A 93 6.98 -5.01 -4.71
C SER A 93 8.12 -4.22 -5.36
N MET A 94 8.97 -3.65 -4.52
CA MET A 94 10.28 -3.12 -4.93
C MET A 94 11.38 -4.08 -4.45
N HIS A 95 12.37 -4.34 -5.29
CA HIS A 95 13.41 -5.31 -4.98
C HIS A 95 14.80 -4.81 -5.44
N PRO A 96 15.87 -5.01 -4.63
CA PRO A 96 17.23 -4.59 -5.03
C PRO A 96 17.71 -5.25 -6.33
N GLU A 97 17.17 -6.44 -6.65
CA GLU A 97 17.54 -7.20 -7.86
C GLU A 97 16.78 -6.75 -9.11
N PHE A 98 15.75 -5.91 -8.96
CA PHE A 98 15.02 -5.39 -10.11
C PHE A 98 15.80 -4.27 -10.80
N LEU A 99 15.52 -4.06 -12.09
CA LEU A 99 16.00 -2.85 -12.75
C LEU A 99 15.43 -1.61 -12.00
N PRO A 100 16.22 -0.54 -11.80
CA PRO A 100 15.70 0.68 -11.17
C PRO A 100 14.41 1.20 -11.78
N ALA A 101 14.26 1.08 -13.12
CA ALA A 101 13.04 1.46 -13.82
C ALA A 101 11.82 0.61 -13.41
N GLN A 102 12.01 -0.66 -13.03
CA GLN A 102 10.92 -1.52 -12.53
C GLN A 102 10.48 -1.09 -11.12
N ASN A 103 11.43 -0.75 -10.24
CA ASN A 103 11.13 -0.22 -8.90
C ASN A 103 10.38 1.12 -8.98
N ILE A 104 10.84 2.04 -9.85
CA ILE A 104 10.14 3.30 -10.09
C ILE A 104 8.73 3.04 -10.63
N TRP A 105 8.57 2.10 -11.55
CA TRP A 105 7.28 1.72 -12.11
C TRP A 105 6.34 1.12 -11.05
N ASN A 106 6.82 0.25 -10.18
CA ASN A 106 6.03 -0.34 -9.11
C ASN A 106 5.59 0.72 -8.09
N CYS A 107 6.49 1.61 -7.68
CA CYS A 107 6.12 2.75 -6.85
C CYS A 107 5.09 3.67 -7.54
N ALA A 108 5.24 3.91 -8.85
CA ALA A 108 4.25 4.66 -9.64
C ALA A 108 2.87 3.97 -9.63
N ARG A 109 2.83 2.63 -9.83
CA ARG A 109 1.57 1.86 -9.75
C ARG A 109 0.91 2.02 -8.39
N ASN A 110 1.67 1.93 -7.30
CA ASN A 110 1.15 2.11 -5.94
C ASN A 110 0.49 3.49 -5.76
N ARG A 111 1.15 4.57 -6.20
CA ARG A 111 0.60 5.93 -6.13
C ARG A 111 -0.62 6.13 -7.03
N VAL A 112 -0.56 5.59 -8.25
CA VAL A 112 -1.65 5.69 -9.24
C VAL A 112 -2.90 4.96 -8.74
N MET A 113 -2.76 3.74 -8.22
CA MET A 113 -3.90 2.99 -7.69
C MET A 113 -4.50 3.64 -6.44
N ALA A 114 -3.65 4.15 -5.53
CA ALA A 114 -4.10 4.91 -4.37
C ALA A 114 -4.92 6.15 -4.79
N TYR A 115 -4.42 6.93 -5.76
CA TYR A 115 -5.14 8.07 -6.30
C TYR A 115 -6.45 7.67 -6.96
N TYR A 116 -6.45 6.59 -7.74
CA TYR A 116 -7.64 6.10 -8.44
C TYR A 116 -8.73 5.65 -7.47
N LEU A 117 -8.37 4.88 -6.45
CA LEU A 117 -9.29 4.46 -5.39
C LEU A 117 -9.86 5.67 -4.65
N GLN A 118 -9.01 6.61 -4.24
CA GLN A 118 -9.43 7.83 -3.55
C GLN A 118 -10.36 8.69 -4.42
N SER A 119 -10.09 8.78 -5.73
CA SER A 119 -10.93 9.52 -6.69
C SER A 119 -12.28 8.84 -6.95
N ASN A 120 -12.40 7.54 -6.68
CA ASN A 120 -13.63 6.78 -6.75
C ASN A 120 -14.38 6.69 -5.41
N GLY A 121 -13.94 7.46 -4.39
CA GLY A 121 -14.63 7.62 -3.11
C GLY A 121 -14.41 6.50 -2.12
N PHE A 122 -13.30 5.74 -2.26
CA PHE A 122 -12.87 4.82 -1.21
C PHE A 122 -12.11 5.56 -0.11
N ASP A 123 -12.31 5.15 1.13
CA ASP A 123 -11.39 5.50 2.21
C ASP A 123 -10.13 4.65 2.07
N ILE A 124 -8.97 5.30 2.06
CA ILE A 124 -7.71 4.63 1.81
C ILE A 124 -6.64 5.04 2.80
N VAL A 125 -5.75 4.08 3.14
CA VAL A 125 -4.44 4.34 3.75
C VAL A 125 -3.37 4.02 2.70
N PRO A 126 -2.60 5.02 2.22
CA PRO A 126 -1.59 4.80 1.20
C PRO A 126 -0.40 4.03 1.73
N VAL A 127 0.18 3.18 0.89
CA VAL A 127 1.37 2.39 1.21
C VAL A 127 2.64 3.13 0.83
N ALA A 128 3.65 3.10 1.70
CA ALA A 128 5.02 3.50 1.42
C ALA A 128 5.90 2.26 1.20
N THR A 129 6.64 2.22 0.10
CA THR A 129 7.51 1.09 -0.29
C THR A 129 8.87 1.60 -0.72
N TRP A 130 9.92 0.89 -0.35
CA TRP A 130 11.33 1.14 -0.74
C TRP A 130 12.13 -0.16 -0.64
N CYS A 131 13.29 -0.24 -1.30
CA CYS A 131 14.16 -1.40 -1.21
C CYS A 131 15.64 -1.06 -1.01
N GLU A 132 16.06 0.17 -1.35
CA GLU A 132 17.42 0.69 -1.19
C GLU A 132 17.41 2.12 -0.64
N LYS A 133 18.55 2.58 -0.14
CA LYS A 133 18.69 3.93 0.43
C LYS A 133 18.48 5.03 -0.62
N GLU A 134 18.88 4.77 -1.84
CA GLU A 134 18.75 5.69 -2.98
C GLU A 134 17.29 5.97 -3.34
N ASP A 135 16.37 5.06 -2.99
CA ASP A 135 14.94 5.24 -3.22
C ASP A 135 14.35 6.35 -2.36
N PHE A 136 14.95 6.66 -1.20
CA PHE A 136 14.43 7.67 -0.27
C PHE A 136 14.33 9.07 -0.90
N GLU A 137 15.10 9.34 -1.96
CA GLU A 137 15.02 10.60 -2.70
C GLU A 137 13.66 10.80 -3.42
N TRP A 138 12.89 9.73 -3.63
CA TRP A 138 11.70 9.78 -4.48
C TRP A 138 10.55 8.86 -4.06
N CYS A 139 10.78 7.78 -3.33
CA CYS A 139 9.74 6.78 -3.04
C CYS A 139 8.60 7.31 -2.17
N PHE A 140 8.83 8.40 -1.44
CA PHE A 140 7.82 9.06 -0.64
C PHE A 140 7.08 10.19 -1.37
N ASP A 141 7.46 10.50 -2.62
CA ASP A 141 6.75 11.48 -3.43
C ASP A 141 5.29 11.05 -3.64
N GLY A 142 4.39 12.04 -3.64
CA GLY A 142 2.95 11.81 -3.75
C GLY A 142 2.26 11.33 -2.47
N LEU A 143 2.99 10.84 -1.45
CA LEU A 143 2.40 10.59 -0.14
C LEU A 143 2.07 11.91 0.56
N PRO A 144 0.92 12.00 1.23
CA PRO A 144 0.57 13.19 2.01
C PRO A 144 1.40 13.28 3.30
N GLU A 145 1.59 14.51 3.79
CA GLU A 145 2.15 14.79 5.10
C GLU A 145 1.06 14.71 6.18
N ALA A 146 1.46 14.47 7.44
CA ALA A 146 0.58 14.40 8.60
C ALA A 146 -0.66 13.52 8.35
N SER A 147 -0.46 12.35 7.80
CA SER A 147 -1.49 11.41 7.34
C SER A 147 -1.22 10.01 7.85
N SER A 148 -2.25 9.17 7.88
CA SER A 148 -2.05 7.73 8.03
C SER A 148 -1.30 7.19 6.81
N ILE A 149 -0.25 6.40 7.04
CA ILE A 149 0.56 5.75 6.00
C ILE A 149 0.81 4.31 6.43
N ALA A 150 0.71 3.37 5.50
CA ALA A 150 0.96 1.96 5.77
C ALA A 150 2.32 1.50 5.21
N ILE A 151 2.92 0.55 5.92
CA ILE A 151 4.13 -0.17 5.52
C ILE A 151 3.98 -1.65 5.88
N SER A 152 4.82 -2.51 5.29
CA SER A 152 4.88 -3.92 5.66
C SER A 152 6.28 -4.34 6.07
N THR A 153 6.36 -5.22 7.08
CA THR A 153 7.61 -5.90 7.43
C THR A 153 7.84 -7.18 6.62
N ASN A 154 6.88 -7.56 5.76
CA ASN A 154 7.01 -8.74 4.90
C ASN A 154 8.18 -8.59 3.93
N GLY A 155 9.01 -9.64 3.82
CA GLY A 155 10.18 -9.63 2.97
C GLY A 155 11.38 -8.80 3.50
N CYS A 156 11.11 -7.79 4.35
CA CYS A 156 12.14 -6.86 4.82
C CYS A 156 13.06 -7.44 5.91
N MET A 157 12.72 -8.59 6.48
CA MET A 157 13.46 -9.22 7.58
C MET A 157 14.30 -10.42 7.13
N SER A 158 14.53 -10.60 5.83
CA SER A 158 15.25 -11.73 5.26
C SER A 158 16.76 -11.72 5.56
N SER A 159 17.33 -10.54 5.80
CA SER A 159 18.75 -10.37 6.13
C SER A 159 18.96 -9.17 7.06
N PRO A 160 20.13 -9.09 7.77
CA PRO A 160 20.49 -7.91 8.54
C PRO A 160 20.56 -6.63 7.68
N TYR A 161 20.94 -6.76 6.42
CA TYR A 161 20.97 -5.63 5.48
C TYR A 161 19.56 -5.13 5.19
N SER A 162 18.63 -6.03 4.80
CA SER A 162 17.25 -5.67 4.49
C SER A 162 16.56 -5.01 5.69
N LYS A 163 16.75 -5.58 6.90
CA LYS A 163 16.23 -4.99 8.15
C LYS A 163 16.77 -3.57 8.37
N ARG A 164 18.07 -3.34 8.13
CA ARG A 164 18.68 -2.02 8.28
C ARG A 164 18.11 -1.01 7.31
N ILE A 165 17.96 -1.37 6.02
CA ILE A 165 17.34 -0.49 5.00
C ILE A 165 15.89 -0.19 5.36
N PHE A 166 15.14 -1.19 5.81
CA PHE A 166 13.76 -1.00 6.27
C PHE A 166 13.69 0.06 7.39
N LEU A 167 14.50 -0.10 8.45
CA LEU A 167 14.50 0.83 9.59
C LEU A 167 14.95 2.24 9.21
N GLN A 168 15.95 2.38 8.32
CA GLN A 168 16.37 3.68 7.80
C GLN A 168 15.25 4.35 6.97
N GLY A 169 14.50 3.57 6.18
CA GLY A 169 13.36 4.08 5.43
C GLY A 169 12.21 4.52 6.33
N VAL A 170 11.94 3.79 7.43
CA VAL A 170 10.97 4.24 8.44
C VAL A 170 11.39 5.57 9.07
N GLU A 171 12.67 5.70 9.44
CA GLU A 171 13.20 6.94 10.02
C GLU A 171 13.08 8.11 9.04
N GLU A 172 13.39 7.89 7.77
CA GLU A 172 13.25 8.90 6.72
C GLU A 172 11.77 9.25 6.47
N LEU A 173 10.87 8.25 6.40
CA LEU A 173 9.44 8.45 6.27
C LEU A 173 8.89 9.32 7.43
N GLN A 174 9.26 9.01 8.66
CA GLN A 174 8.89 9.80 9.85
C GLN A 174 9.41 11.24 9.72
N ARG A 175 10.64 11.43 9.22
CA ARG A 175 11.28 12.73 9.07
C ARG A 175 10.64 13.60 7.99
N VAL A 176 10.23 13.01 6.84
CA VAL A 176 9.79 13.79 5.66
C VAL A 176 8.27 13.88 5.53
N LYS A 177 7.51 12.95 6.12
CA LYS A 177 6.06 12.90 6.01
C LYS A 177 5.34 13.13 7.33
N HIS A 178 6.04 13.00 8.45
CA HIS A 178 5.45 13.17 9.79
C HIS A 178 4.10 12.45 9.92
N PRO A 179 4.01 11.13 9.60
CA PRO A 179 2.73 10.44 9.58
C PRO A 179 2.03 10.57 10.92
N SER A 180 0.73 10.90 10.88
CA SER A 180 -0.10 10.92 12.11
C SER A 180 -0.28 9.52 12.67
N HIS A 181 -0.39 8.52 11.78
CA HIS A 181 -0.48 7.10 12.12
C HIS A 181 0.36 6.29 11.13
N LEU A 182 1.21 5.42 11.66
CA LEU A 182 2.00 4.46 10.91
C LEU A 182 1.38 3.06 11.09
N ILE A 183 0.71 2.59 10.05
CA ILE A 183 0.07 1.28 9.99
C ILE A 183 1.11 0.27 9.57
N VAL A 184 1.48 -0.67 10.43
CA VAL A 184 2.52 -1.67 10.18
C VAL A 184 1.88 -3.05 10.07
N CYS A 185 1.85 -3.62 8.86
CA CYS A 185 1.37 -4.97 8.64
C CYS A 185 2.53 -5.96 8.69
N GLY A 186 2.46 -6.91 9.62
CA GLY A 186 3.47 -7.97 9.78
C GLY A 186 4.08 -8.03 11.17
N ARG A 187 5.39 -8.29 11.23
CA ARG A 187 6.09 -8.52 12.50
C ARG A 187 6.28 -7.22 13.29
N GLU A 188 5.98 -7.27 14.58
CA GLU A 188 6.36 -6.21 15.51
C GLU A 188 7.88 -6.10 15.63
N LEU A 189 8.39 -4.89 15.67
CA LEU A 189 9.82 -4.58 15.80
C LEU A 189 10.06 -3.64 16.97
N GLU A 190 10.91 -4.07 17.91
CA GLU A 190 11.26 -3.26 19.09
C GLU A 190 11.85 -1.89 18.72
N GLU A 191 12.55 -1.81 17.57
CA GLU A 191 13.14 -0.59 17.06
C GLU A 191 12.10 0.49 16.70
N LEU A 192 10.85 0.11 16.51
CA LEU A 192 9.74 1.04 16.23
C LEU A 192 9.03 1.53 17.49
N ASN A 193 9.28 0.95 18.66
CA ASN A 193 8.67 1.35 19.94
C ASN A 193 9.03 2.80 20.38
N LYS A 194 10.01 3.41 19.71
CA LYS A 194 10.35 4.83 19.91
C LYS A 194 9.35 5.81 19.30
N TYR A 195 8.40 5.32 18.50
CA TYR A 195 7.37 6.13 17.85
C TYR A 195 5.99 5.84 18.47
N ASP A 196 5.29 6.86 18.92
CA ASP A 196 3.99 6.75 19.59
C ASP A 196 2.82 6.53 18.60
N ASN A 197 3.07 6.69 17.30
CA ASN A 197 2.08 6.64 16.23
C ASN A 197 1.99 5.32 15.49
N VAL A 198 2.60 4.24 15.99
CA VAL A 198 2.67 2.94 15.34
C VAL A 198 1.49 2.05 15.74
N HIS A 199 0.82 1.46 14.74
CA HIS A 199 -0.26 0.51 14.88
C HIS A 199 0.08 -0.77 14.13
N TYR A 200 0.10 -1.93 14.83
CA TYR A 200 0.47 -3.22 14.24
C TYR A 200 -0.74 -4.05 13.87
N TYR A 201 -0.65 -4.71 12.72
CA TYR A 201 -1.64 -5.65 12.19
C TYR A 201 -0.96 -6.91 11.69
N LEU A 202 -1.62 -8.06 11.84
CA LEU A 202 -1.11 -9.31 11.29
C LEU A 202 -1.21 -9.28 9.76
N CYS A 203 -0.15 -9.68 9.07
CA CYS A 203 -0.22 -9.90 7.62
C CYS A 203 -0.86 -11.25 7.28
N PHE A 204 -1.26 -11.44 6.01
CA PHE A 204 -1.88 -12.69 5.53
C PHE A 204 -1.12 -13.95 5.95
N SER A 205 0.21 -13.99 5.80
CA SER A 205 1.02 -15.16 6.13
C SER A 205 1.04 -15.50 7.62
N GLN A 206 0.87 -14.51 8.49
CA GLN A 206 0.78 -14.70 9.94
C GLN A 206 -0.62 -15.22 10.32
N ARG A 207 -1.68 -14.58 9.80
CA ARG A 207 -3.07 -15.03 10.00
C ARG A 207 -3.27 -16.47 9.54
N TRP A 208 -2.68 -16.85 8.40
CA TRP A 208 -2.72 -18.22 7.90
C TRP A 208 -2.10 -19.22 8.89
N LYS A 209 -0.90 -18.93 9.39
CA LYS A 209 -0.21 -19.78 10.37
C LYS A 209 -0.99 -19.93 11.68
N GLU A 210 -1.61 -18.87 12.16
CA GLU A 210 -2.46 -18.92 13.36
C GLU A 210 -3.68 -19.82 13.15
N ARG A 211 -4.33 -19.74 11.99
CA ARG A 211 -5.47 -20.63 11.64
C ARG A 211 -5.05 -22.11 11.58
N GLU A 212 -3.89 -22.41 10.98
CA GLU A 212 -3.34 -23.77 10.95
C GLU A 212 -3.02 -24.31 12.36
N ASN A 213 -2.52 -23.46 13.25
CA ASN A 213 -2.19 -23.84 14.62
C ASN A 213 -3.43 -24.03 15.50
N ASN A 214 -4.47 -23.21 15.29
CA ASN A 214 -5.72 -23.25 16.05
C ASN A 214 -6.71 -24.33 15.53
N GLY A 215 -6.50 -24.86 14.33
CA GLY A 215 -7.30 -25.91 13.71
C GLY A 215 -6.79 -27.34 13.98
N LYS A 216 -5.72 -27.47 14.77
CA LYS A 216 -5.18 -28.75 15.29
C LYS A 216 -5.55 -28.90 16.75
#